data_26082a15a4ebaf38d4246044c0d3bda2
#
_entry.id   26082a15a4ebaf38d4246044c0d3bda2
#
_cell.length_a   1.000
_cell.length_b   1.000
_cell.length_c   1.000
_cell.angle_alpha   90.00
_cell.angle_beta   90.00
_cell.angle_gamma   90.00
#
_symmetry.space_group_name_H-M   'P 1'
#
loop_
_entity.id
_entity.type
_entity.pdbx_description
1 polymer ?
#
loop_
_entity_poly.entity_id
_entity_poly.type
_entity_poly.pdbx_seq_one_letter_code
_entity_poly.pdbx_strand_id
1 'polypeptide(L)'
;MRVFALLFLAFLASGASAIDISNRYRSPRNAERRVRKSTELIVLHTTEAPARSSLNKLCERGEAHYCVTEVGTVYRIIDRDRVAFHAGRSMWNGKEDVDEFSVGIECVGYHDKAMDMVQIRAIRDLVKELQKMYKIPDERVVCHSHVAYGAPNKWQKKNHRGRKRCGMLFAMPSVRTQLGLTRRPASDADVRAKRLVVGDDYLRRVLYGSVDTMKSSYPKTPSPTQGQEGGGLLSWLRGNAKKPDNKNPDAGKPQISAKNPPPPPPKLVPAP
;
A
#
# COMPACT_ATOMS: atom_id res chain seq x y z
N MET A 1 -45.27 -29.61 -44.35
CA MET A 1 -44.09 -28.66 -44.40
C MET A 1 -43.86 -28.19 -42.96
N ARG A 2 -42.80 -28.64 -42.34
CA ARG A 2 -42.38 -28.21 -41.01
C ARG A 2 -41.20 -27.26 -41.14
N VAL A 3 -41.42 -25.97 -40.80
CA VAL A 3 -40.39 -24.93 -40.82
C VAL A 3 -39.61 -25.03 -39.48
N PHE A 4 -38.35 -25.44 -39.54
CA PHE A 4 -37.43 -25.37 -38.44
C PHE A 4 -36.88 -23.94 -38.35
N ALA A 5 -37.24 -23.21 -37.31
CA ALA A 5 -36.65 -21.93 -36.96
C ALA A 5 -35.32 -22.20 -36.21
N LEU A 6 -34.17 -21.92 -36.86
CA LEU A 6 -32.86 -21.90 -36.23
C LEU A 6 -32.73 -20.60 -35.42
N LEU A 7 -32.79 -20.69 -34.11
CA LEU A 7 -32.37 -19.62 -33.20
C LEU A 7 -30.83 -19.53 -33.18
N PHE A 8 -30.30 -18.51 -33.80
CA PHE A 8 -28.89 -18.14 -33.67
C PHE A 8 -28.69 -17.40 -32.33
N LEU A 9 -28.18 -18.12 -31.34
CA LEU A 9 -27.75 -17.51 -30.07
C LEU A 9 -26.40 -16.81 -30.32
N ALA A 10 -26.42 -15.50 -30.53
CA ALA A 10 -25.20 -14.69 -30.58
C ALA A 10 -24.57 -14.62 -29.20
N PHE A 11 -23.55 -15.41 -28.96
CA PHE A 11 -22.66 -15.29 -27.80
C PHE A 11 -21.87 -13.99 -27.95
N LEU A 12 -22.34 -12.92 -27.27
CA LEU A 12 -21.53 -11.73 -27.08
C LEU A 12 -20.36 -12.12 -26.15
N ALA A 13 -19.25 -12.50 -26.74
CA ALA A 13 -17.97 -12.61 -26.02
C ALA A 13 -17.62 -11.21 -25.54
N SER A 14 -17.93 -10.91 -24.27
CA SER A 14 -17.39 -9.75 -23.57
C SER A 14 -15.86 -9.90 -23.53
N GLY A 15 -15.19 -9.33 -24.50
CA GLY A 15 -13.75 -9.24 -24.54
C GLY A 15 -13.28 -8.51 -23.28
N ALA A 16 -12.79 -9.24 -22.28
CA ALA A 16 -12.08 -8.63 -21.17
C ALA A 16 -10.91 -7.86 -21.75
N SER A 17 -10.98 -6.54 -21.76
CA SER A 17 -9.85 -5.69 -22.16
C SER A 17 -8.66 -6.03 -21.29
N ALA A 18 -7.54 -6.36 -21.89
CA ALA A 18 -6.29 -6.57 -21.15
C ALA A 18 -5.93 -5.28 -20.42
N ILE A 19 -5.49 -5.40 -19.16
CA ILE A 19 -5.08 -4.26 -18.35
C ILE A 19 -3.83 -3.65 -19.00
N ASP A 20 -3.87 -2.34 -19.26
CA ASP A 20 -2.67 -1.62 -19.70
C ASP A 20 -1.71 -1.44 -18.51
N ILE A 21 -0.52 -2.03 -18.63
CA ILE A 21 0.52 -2.01 -17.59
C ILE A 21 1.76 -1.30 -18.12
N SER A 22 1.99 -0.09 -17.63
CA SER A 22 3.14 0.73 -17.99
C SER A 22 4.44 0.21 -17.36
N ASN A 23 5.52 0.16 -18.15
CA ASN A 23 6.87 -0.18 -17.69
C ASN A 23 7.71 1.06 -17.31
N ARG A 24 7.14 2.27 -17.33
CA ARG A 24 7.88 3.53 -17.10
C ARG A 24 8.66 3.57 -15.79
N TYR A 25 8.17 2.89 -14.76
CA TYR A 25 8.80 2.82 -13.44
C TYR A 25 9.36 1.42 -13.11
N ARG A 26 9.68 0.63 -14.16
CA ARG A 26 10.33 -0.66 -13.94
C ARG A 26 11.66 -0.45 -13.24
N SER A 27 11.87 -1.15 -12.13
CA SER A 27 13.06 -1.01 -11.30
C SER A 27 14.32 -1.55 -12.01
N PRO A 28 15.46 -0.84 -11.97
CA PRO A 28 16.74 -1.37 -12.43
C PRO A 28 17.16 -2.62 -11.64
N ARG A 29 16.68 -2.78 -10.40
CA ARG A 29 16.94 -3.97 -9.57
C ARG A 29 16.20 -5.23 -10.05
N ASN A 30 15.33 -5.11 -11.06
CA ASN A 30 14.57 -6.25 -11.56
C ASN A 30 15.46 -7.41 -12.02
N ALA A 31 16.58 -7.12 -12.69
CA ALA A 31 17.52 -8.14 -13.16
C ALA A 31 18.21 -8.90 -12.02
N GLU A 32 18.41 -8.25 -10.88
CA GLU A 32 19.05 -8.81 -9.68
C GLU A 32 18.11 -9.71 -8.86
N ARG A 33 16.78 -9.59 -9.09
CA ARG A 33 15.79 -10.37 -8.34
C ARG A 33 15.72 -11.79 -8.85
N ARG A 34 15.81 -12.75 -7.94
CA ARG A 34 15.65 -14.17 -8.28
C ARG A 34 14.20 -14.49 -8.66
N VAL A 35 14.01 -15.53 -9.46
CA VAL A 35 12.70 -16.06 -9.82
C VAL A 35 12.07 -16.69 -8.58
N ARG A 36 10.77 -16.42 -8.36
CA ARG A 36 9.99 -16.95 -7.26
C ARG A 36 9.58 -18.40 -7.56
N LYS A 37 9.68 -19.29 -6.55
CA LYS A 37 9.36 -20.71 -6.71
C LYS A 37 7.85 -20.97 -6.82
N SER A 38 7.04 -20.20 -6.10
CA SER A 38 5.57 -20.31 -6.11
C SER A 38 4.92 -18.96 -5.85
N THR A 39 3.65 -18.83 -6.24
CA THR A 39 2.84 -17.64 -5.93
C THR A 39 1.55 -18.10 -5.27
N GLU A 40 1.44 -17.86 -3.98
CA GLU A 40 0.34 -18.35 -3.14
C GLU A 40 -0.56 -17.21 -2.61
N LEU A 41 -0.05 -15.96 -2.61
CA LEU A 41 -0.74 -14.80 -2.06
C LEU A 41 -0.66 -13.61 -3.01
N ILE A 42 -1.68 -12.75 -2.95
CA ILE A 42 -1.61 -11.36 -3.39
C ILE A 42 -1.66 -10.48 -2.13
N VAL A 43 -0.67 -9.60 -1.96
CA VAL A 43 -0.59 -8.70 -0.81
C VAL A 43 -0.80 -7.26 -1.26
N LEU A 44 -1.88 -6.65 -0.77
CA LEU A 44 -2.24 -5.26 -1.05
C LEU A 44 -1.64 -4.33 0.01
N HIS A 45 -1.02 -3.26 -0.47
CA HIS A 45 -0.39 -2.23 0.36
C HIS A 45 -0.99 -0.86 0.07
N THR A 46 -0.80 0.06 1.00
CA THR A 46 -0.95 1.50 0.78
C THR A 46 0.41 2.16 0.89
N THR A 47 0.72 3.07 -0.03
CA THR A 47 2.07 3.68 -0.09
C THR A 47 2.36 4.64 1.05
N GLU A 48 1.32 5.14 1.75
CA GLU A 48 1.40 6.16 2.81
C GLU A 48 2.08 7.45 2.34
N ALA A 49 2.03 7.73 1.03
CA ALA A 49 2.67 8.89 0.39
C ALA A 49 2.04 9.18 -0.98
N PRO A 50 2.23 10.40 -1.54
CA PRO A 50 1.78 10.77 -2.87
C PRO A 50 2.43 9.94 -3.99
N ALA A 51 1.77 9.84 -5.15
CA ALA A 51 2.18 9.02 -6.29
C ALA A 51 3.65 9.21 -6.71
N ARG A 52 4.08 10.46 -6.91
CA ARG A 52 5.43 10.75 -7.43
C ARG A 52 6.54 10.21 -6.52
N SER A 53 6.46 10.49 -5.22
CA SER A 53 7.46 10.01 -4.25
C SER A 53 7.39 8.49 -4.10
N SER A 54 6.20 7.91 -4.10
CA SER A 54 5.98 6.47 -4.03
C SER A 54 6.59 5.74 -5.22
N LEU A 55 6.27 6.17 -6.44
CA LEU A 55 6.79 5.56 -7.67
C LEU A 55 8.32 5.64 -7.77
N ASN A 56 8.90 6.80 -7.43
CA ASN A 56 10.36 6.97 -7.44
C ASN A 56 11.02 5.99 -6.45
N LYS A 57 10.52 5.91 -5.22
CA LYS A 57 11.04 5.00 -4.20
C LYS A 57 10.90 3.54 -4.61
N LEU A 58 9.74 3.14 -5.12
CA LEU A 58 9.47 1.78 -5.57
C LEU A 58 10.38 1.39 -6.75
N CYS A 59 10.55 2.30 -7.72
CA CYS A 59 11.46 2.11 -8.83
C CYS A 59 12.90 1.93 -8.37
N GLU A 60 13.39 2.81 -7.49
CA GLU A 60 14.76 2.76 -6.96
C GLU A 60 15.03 1.46 -6.18
N ARG A 61 14.09 1.03 -5.34
CA ARG A 61 14.30 -0.06 -4.38
C ARG A 61 13.79 -1.42 -4.83
N GLY A 62 12.85 -1.45 -5.78
CA GLY A 62 12.20 -2.69 -6.21
C GLY A 62 11.38 -3.34 -5.10
N GLU A 63 10.62 -2.53 -4.36
CA GLU A 63 9.86 -2.94 -3.17
C GLU A 63 8.39 -3.31 -3.48
N ALA A 64 8.04 -3.57 -4.74
CA ALA A 64 6.72 -4.07 -5.15
C ALA A 64 6.79 -4.73 -6.53
N HIS A 65 5.74 -5.49 -6.91
CA HIS A 65 5.59 -5.97 -8.28
C HIS A 65 4.83 -4.94 -9.13
N TYR A 66 3.80 -4.34 -8.55
CA TYR A 66 2.97 -3.34 -9.20
C TYR A 66 2.71 -2.15 -8.29
N CYS A 67 2.46 -1.00 -8.91
CA CYS A 67 1.94 0.18 -8.24
C CYS A 67 0.71 0.69 -9.01
N VAL A 68 -0.40 0.94 -8.29
CA VAL A 68 -1.64 1.51 -8.84
C VAL A 68 -1.82 2.92 -8.29
N THR A 69 -1.89 3.92 -9.18
CA THR A 69 -2.06 5.31 -8.80
C THR A 69 -3.52 5.67 -8.56
N GLU A 70 -3.77 6.85 -7.97
CA GLU A 70 -5.10 7.40 -7.69
C GLU A 70 -5.96 7.52 -8.95
N VAL A 71 -5.33 7.76 -10.11
CA VAL A 71 -6.00 7.87 -11.42
C VAL A 71 -6.14 6.52 -12.13
N GLY A 72 -5.83 5.41 -11.46
CA GLY A 72 -5.99 4.05 -11.98
C GLY A 72 -4.88 3.56 -12.93
N THR A 73 -3.79 4.32 -13.11
CA THR A 73 -2.66 3.84 -13.90
C THR A 73 -1.91 2.74 -13.15
N VAL A 74 -1.66 1.62 -13.83
CA VAL A 74 -0.91 0.48 -13.29
C VAL A 74 0.52 0.52 -13.82
N TYR A 75 1.48 0.51 -12.91
CA TYR A 75 2.91 0.42 -13.22
C TYR A 75 3.48 -0.92 -12.78
N ARG A 76 4.29 -1.54 -13.65
CA ARG A 76 5.16 -2.66 -13.26
C ARG A 76 6.46 -2.13 -12.70
N ILE A 77 6.82 -2.61 -11.51
CA ILE A 77 8.07 -2.27 -10.82
C ILE A 77 9.06 -3.43 -10.91
N ILE A 78 8.65 -4.61 -10.46
CA ILE A 78 9.39 -5.88 -10.57
C ILE A 78 8.52 -6.86 -11.37
N ASP A 79 9.14 -7.70 -12.18
CA ASP A 79 8.44 -8.73 -12.94
C ASP A 79 7.73 -9.69 -11.98
N ARG A 80 6.50 -10.06 -12.35
CA ARG A 80 5.59 -10.81 -11.49
C ARG A 80 6.06 -12.21 -11.06
N ASP A 81 7.02 -12.77 -11.77
CA ASP A 81 7.63 -14.08 -11.49
C ASP A 81 8.88 -13.97 -10.60
N ARG A 82 9.36 -12.77 -10.33
CA ARG A 82 10.52 -12.51 -9.50
C ARG A 82 10.12 -12.19 -8.06
N VAL A 83 11.06 -12.23 -7.14
CA VAL A 83 10.84 -11.80 -5.75
C VAL A 83 10.96 -10.29 -5.66
N ALA A 84 9.96 -9.63 -5.08
CA ALA A 84 10.02 -8.22 -4.69
C ALA A 84 9.94 -8.13 -3.17
N PHE A 85 10.73 -7.27 -2.54
CA PHE A 85 10.80 -7.14 -1.07
C PHE A 85 9.77 -6.13 -0.54
N HIS A 86 8.50 -6.53 -0.48
CA HIS A 86 7.38 -5.67 -0.08
C HIS A 86 6.82 -5.97 1.32
N ALA A 87 6.96 -7.20 1.82
CA ALA A 87 6.31 -7.64 3.05
C ALA A 87 7.20 -7.48 4.30
N GLY A 88 8.52 -7.42 4.13
CA GLY A 88 9.48 -7.32 5.23
C GLY A 88 9.29 -8.46 6.23
N ARG A 89 9.42 -8.19 7.53
CA ARG A 89 9.17 -9.22 8.55
C ARG A 89 7.71 -9.65 8.53
N SER A 90 7.45 -10.81 8.00
CA SER A 90 6.10 -11.29 7.67
C SER A 90 5.96 -12.80 7.88
N MET A 91 4.73 -13.24 8.15
CA MET A 91 4.37 -14.65 8.34
C MET A 91 2.93 -14.87 7.87
N TRP A 92 2.70 -16.00 7.20
CA TRP A 92 1.38 -16.46 6.79
C TRP A 92 1.28 -17.98 6.93
N ASN A 93 0.36 -18.45 7.79
CA ASN A 93 0.14 -19.87 8.08
C ASN A 93 1.43 -20.62 8.45
N GLY A 94 2.28 -20.01 9.27
CA GLY A 94 3.54 -20.58 9.73
C GLY A 94 4.71 -20.44 8.76
N LYS A 95 4.48 -19.94 7.54
CA LYS A 95 5.54 -19.63 6.58
C LYS A 95 6.00 -18.18 6.79
N GLU A 96 7.28 -17.99 7.04
CA GLU A 96 7.93 -16.67 7.11
C GLU A 96 8.31 -16.18 5.71
N ASP A 97 8.80 -14.93 5.63
CA ASP A 97 9.28 -14.31 4.39
C ASP A 97 8.25 -14.37 3.25
N VAL A 98 7.10 -13.73 3.47
CA VAL A 98 5.98 -13.71 2.53
C VAL A 98 6.37 -13.20 1.13
N ASP A 99 7.45 -12.43 1.01
CA ASP A 99 8.04 -12.01 -0.26
C ASP A 99 8.33 -13.19 -1.20
N GLU A 100 8.68 -14.35 -0.63
CA GLU A 100 9.09 -15.54 -1.34
C GLU A 100 7.98 -16.27 -2.09
N PHE A 101 6.72 -16.02 -1.71
CA PHE A 101 5.56 -16.71 -2.28
C PHE A 101 4.36 -15.80 -2.53
N SER A 102 4.58 -14.49 -2.68
CA SER A 102 3.49 -13.53 -2.92
C SER A 102 3.79 -12.52 -4.03
N VAL A 103 2.72 -11.93 -4.58
CA VAL A 103 2.77 -10.72 -5.41
C VAL A 103 2.33 -9.53 -4.55
N GLY A 104 3.19 -8.52 -4.42
CA GLY A 104 2.89 -7.27 -3.73
C GLY A 104 2.39 -6.20 -4.70
N ILE A 105 1.26 -5.57 -4.37
CA ILE A 105 0.66 -4.44 -5.11
C ILE A 105 0.60 -3.24 -4.17
N GLU A 106 1.36 -2.20 -4.49
CA GLU A 106 1.29 -0.91 -3.81
C GLU A 106 0.18 -0.06 -4.43
N CYS A 107 -0.74 0.43 -3.61
CA CYS A 107 -1.82 1.31 -4.01
C CYS A 107 -1.54 2.70 -3.45
N VAL A 108 -1.40 3.70 -4.32
CA VAL A 108 -1.10 5.07 -3.85
C VAL A 108 -2.25 5.56 -2.98
N GLY A 109 -1.92 6.03 -1.78
CA GLY A 109 -2.89 6.47 -0.79
C GLY A 109 -2.51 6.07 0.63
N TYR A 110 -3.46 6.19 1.54
CA TYR A 110 -3.26 6.03 2.97
C TYR A 110 -4.19 4.93 3.53
N HIS A 111 -3.71 4.22 4.56
CA HIS A 111 -4.44 3.09 5.16
C HIS A 111 -5.79 3.47 5.80
N ASP A 112 -6.01 4.74 6.11
CA ASP A 112 -7.20 5.27 6.78
C ASP A 112 -8.03 6.21 5.89
N LYS A 113 -7.77 6.26 4.58
CA LYS A 113 -8.52 7.06 3.61
C LYS A 113 -9.15 6.18 2.54
N ALA A 114 -10.38 6.52 2.16
CA ALA A 114 -11.03 5.89 1.03
C ALA A 114 -10.26 6.16 -0.27
N MET A 115 -10.33 5.22 -1.20
CA MET A 115 -9.79 5.34 -2.55
C MET A 115 -10.91 5.65 -3.54
N ASP A 116 -10.60 6.38 -4.59
CA ASP A 116 -11.54 6.68 -5.66
C ASP A 116 -11.89 5.41 -6.45
N MET A 117 -13.12 5.39 -7.01
CA MET A 117 -13.62 4.23 -7.75
C MET A 117 -12.81 3.91 -9.01
N VAL A 118 -12.12 4.90 -9.60
CA VAL A 118 -11.24 4.65 -10.74
C VAL A 118 -10.03 3.81 -10.31
N GLN A 119 -9.43 4.13 -9.16
CA GLN A 119 -8.33 3.37 -8.58
C GLN A 119 -8.79 1.98 -8.14
N ILE A 120 -9.93 1.89 -7.43
CA ILE A 120 -10.51 0.60 -7.00
C ILE A 120 -10.76 -0.34 -8.18
N ARG A 121 -11.28 0.16 -9.31
CA ARG A 121 -11.47 -0.65 -10.53
C ARG A 121 -10.16 -1.17 -11.06
N ALA A 122 -9.13 -0.32 -11.18
CA ALA A 122 -7.81 -0.73 -11.66
C ALA A 122 -7.17 -1.80 -10.74
N ILE A 123 -7.29 -1.64 -9.41
CA ILE A 123 -6.83 -2.64 -8.43
C ILE A 123 -7.61 -3.95 -8.61
N ARG A 124 -8.94 -3.88 -8.71
CA ARG A 124 -9.80 -5.05 -8.91
C ARG A 124 -9.40 -5.83 -10.15
N ASP A 125 -9.24 -5.14 -11.26
CA ASP A 125 -8.97 -5.77 -12.55
C ASP A 125 -7.58 -6.44 -12.53
N LEU A 126 -6.55 -5.79 -11.96
CA LEU A 126 -5.23 -6.37 -11.74
C LEU A 126 -5.29 -7.59 -10.80
N VAL A 127 -6.02 -7.50 -9.69
CA VAL A 127 -6.18 -8.62 -8.74
C VAL A 127 -6.85 -9.80 -9.43
N LYS A 128 -7.92 -9.58 -10.21
CA LYS A 128 -8.63 -10.65 -10.93
C LYS A 128 -7.75 -11.33 -11.98
N GLU A 129 -6.93 -10.58 -12.70
CA GLU A 129 -5.96 -11.15 -13.64
C GLU A 129 -4.94 -12.04 -12.92
N LEU A 130 -4.37 -11.56 -11.80
CA LEU A 130 -3.40 -12.33 -11.01
C LEU A 130 -4.04 -13.56 -10.34
N GLN A 131 -5.28 -13.44 -9.83
CA GLN A 131 -6.04 -14.57 -9.30
C GLN A 131 -6.24 -15.66 -10.35
N LYS A 132 -6.64 -15.29 -11.57
CA LYS A 132 -6.81 -16.22 -12.68
C LYS A 132 -5.49 -16.92 -13.03
N MET A 133 -4.40 -16.14 -13.14
CA MET A 133 -3.08 -16.61 -13.52
C MET A 133 -2.49 -17.61 -12.53
N TYR A 134 -2.56 -17.29 -11.23
CA TYR A 134 -1.95 -18.08 -10.16
C TYR A 134 -2.93 -18.98 -9.42
N LYS A 135 -4.22 -18.99 -9.82
CA LYS A 135 -5.30 -19.75 -9.17
C LYS A 135 -5.44 -19.39 -7.69
N ILE A 136 -5.29 -18.09 -7.36
CA ILE A 136 -5.36 -17.60 -5.98
C ILE A 136 -6.83 -17.33 -5.59
N PRO A 137 -7.37 -17.99 -4.55
CA PRO A 137 -8.73 -17.74 -4.08
C PRO A 137 -8.81 -16.39 -3.32
N ASP A 138 -10.03 -15.88 -3.14
CA ASP A 138 -10.28 -14.58 -2.50
C ASP A 138 -9.66 -14.45 -1.11
N GLU A 139 -9.65 -15.52 -0.31
CA GLU A 139 -9.09 -15.55 1.05
C GLU A 139 -7.57 -15.39 1.07
N ARG A 140 -6.92 -15.57 -0.08
CA ARG A 140 -5.48 -15.39 -0.25
C ARG A 140 -5.13 -14.07 -0.92
N VAL A 141 -6.11 -13.20 -1.16
CA VAL A 141 -5.92 -11.77 -1.41
C VAL A 141 -6.02 -11.07 -0.08
N VAL A 142 -4.88 -10.68 0.47
CA VAL A 142 -4.71 -10.14 1.82
C VAL A 142 -4.06 -8.76 1.78
N CYS A 143 -4.03 -8.04 2.88
CA CYS A 143 -3.25 -6.81 2.98
C CYS A 143 -1.99 -7.01 3.82
N HIS A 144 -1.05 -6.08 3.73
CA HIS A 144 0.22 -6.12 4.47
C HIS A 144 0.00 -6.33 5.99
N SER A 145 -1.04 -5.70 6.54
CA SER A 145 -1.40 -5.84 7.95
C SER A 145 -1.73 -7.29 8.37
N HIS A 146 -2.21 -8.14 7.45
CA HIS A 146 -2.48 -9.56 7.73
C HIS A 146 -1.19 -10.36 7.91
N VAL A 147 -0.11 -9.98 7.23
CA VAL A 147 1.12 -10.79 7.17
C VAL A 147 2.25 -10.22 8.02
N ALA A 148 2.35 -8.88 8.16
CA ALA A 148 3.41 -8.25 8.94
C ALA A 148 3.32 -8.59 10.43
N TYR A 149 4.49 -8.81 11.07
CA TYR A 149 4.57 -8.96 12.51
C TYR A 149 5.76 -8.19 13.10
N GLY A 150 5.64 -7.82 14.37
CA GLY A 150 6.69 -7.18 15.17
C GLY A 150 7.45 -8.20 16.01
N ALA A 151 8.76 -7.97 16.18
CA ALA A 151 9.56 -8.64 17.19
C ALA A 151 9.15 -8.20 18.60
N PRO A 152 9.53 -8.95 19.65
CA PRO A 152 9.38 -8.52 21.03
C PRO A 152 9.97 -7.13 21.24
N ASN A 153 9.31 -6.33 22.09
CA ASN A 153 9.73 -4.98 22.43
C ASN A 153 9.36 -4.66 23.88
N LYS A 154 9.52 -3.42 24.32
CA LYS A 154 9.24 -3.03 25.71
C LYS A 154 7.77 -3.21 26.12
N TRP A 155 6.83 -3.15 25.19
CA TRP A 155 5.38 -3.31 25.45
C TRP A 155 4.86 -4.71 25.18
N GLN A 156 5.42 -5.40 24.16
CA GLN A 156 5.02 -6.74 23.73
C GLN A 156 6.21 -7.71 23.84
N LYS A 157 6.11 -8.70 24.76
CA LYS A 157 7.20 -9.65 25.05
C LYS A 157 7.29 -10.82 24.06
N LYS A 158 6.33 -10.94 23.14
CA LYS A 158 6.27 -11.97 22.10
C LYS A 158 6.18 -11.35 20.71
N ASN A 159 6.53 -12.12 19.69
CA ASN A 159 6.21 -11.76 18.30
C ASN A 159 4.70 -11.48 18.17
N HIS A 160 4.31 -10.38 17.51
CA HIS A 160 2.94 -9.89 17.54
C HIS A 160 2.46 -9.32 16.23
N ARG A 161 1.19 -9.53 15.89
CA ARG A 161 0.48 -8.78 14.84
C ARG A 161 0.27 -7.33 15.29
N GLY A 162 0.01 -6.44 14.34
CA GLY A 162 -0.28 -5.03 14.62
C GLY A 162 0.89 -4.09 14.43
N ARG A 163 2.03 -4.60 13.92
CA ARG A 163 3.18 -3.75 13.59
C ARG A 163 2.87 -2.72 12.51
N LYS A 164 2.03 -3.07 11.55
CA LYS A 164 1.71 -2.27 10.36
C LYS A 164 0.20 -2.15 10.18
N ARG A 165 -0.28 -0.96 9.81
CA ARG A 165 -1.66 -0.71 9.36
C ARG A 165 -1.76 -0.56 7.84
N CYS A 166 -0.64 -0.63 7.15
CA CYS A 166 -0.54 -0.57 5.70
C CYS A 166 -1.54 -1.51 5.03
N GLY A 167 -2.36 -0.96 4.15
CA GLY A 167 -3.36 -1.71 3.41
C GLY A 167 -4.56 -2.22 4.20
N MET A 168 -4.73 -1.88 5.50
CA MET A 168 -5.82 -2.43 6.33
C MET A 168 -7.22 -2.18 5.75
N LEU A 169 -7.41 -1.10 4.99
CA LEU A 169 -8.67 -0.80 4.32
C LEU A 169 -9.14 -1.93 3.38
N PHE A 170 -8.22 -2.68 2.78
CA PHE A 170 -8.54 -3.80 1.89
C PHE A 170 -9.09 -5.04 2.61
N ALA A 171 -9.07 -5.06 3.94
CA ALA A 171 -9.74 -6.08 4.74
C ALA A 171 -11.22 -5.75 5.03
N MET A 172 -11.63 -4.49 4.85
CA MET A 172 -12.99 -4.05 5.12
C MET A 172 -14.00 -4.69 4.17
N PRO A 173 -15.16 -5.16 4.65
CA PRO A 173 -16.16 -5.82 3.82
C PRO A 173 -16.60 -5.01 2.59
N SER A 174 -16.87 -3.72 2.74
CA SER A 174 -17.29 -2.84 1.64
C SER A 174 -16.21 -2.72 0.57
N VAL A 175 -14.94 -2.52 0.95
CA VAL A 175 -13.82 -2.42 0.01
C VAL A 175 -13.59 -3.76 -0.69
N ARG A 176 -13.66 -4.88 0.03
CA ARG A 176 -13.57 -6.22 -0.58
C ARG A 176 -14.66 -6.45 -1.62
N THR A 177 -15.89 -6.04 -1.32
CA THR A 177 -17.02 -6.13 -2.28
C THR A 177 -16.72 -5.30 -3.54
N GLN A 178 -16.21 -4.08 -3.40
CA GLN A 178 -15.82 -3.23 -4.53
C GLN A 178 -14.69 -3.86 -5.38
N LEU A 179 -13.78 -4.61 -4.75
CA LEU A 179 -12.74 -5.40 -5.42
C LEU A 179 -13.25 -6.72 -6.00
N GLY A 180 -14.54 -7.05 -5.84
CA GLY A 180 -15.13 -8.31 -6.27
C GLY A 180 -14.60 -9.53 -5.49
N LEU A 181 -14.16 -9.33 -4.25
CA LEU A 181 -13.69 -10.38 -3.34
C LEU A 181 -14.83 -10.78 -2.38
N THR A 182 -15.38 -11.96 -2.57
CA THR A 182 -16.54 -12.43 -1.79
C THR A 182 -16.16 -13.11 -0.48
N ARG A 183 -14.94 -13.64 -0.39
CA ARG A 183 -14.44 -14.35 0.78
C ARG A 183 -13.19 -13.65 1.34
N ARG A 184 -12.98 -13.80 2.64
CA ARG A 184 -11.81 -13.27 3.36
C ARG A 184 -11.26 -14.28 4.36
N PRO A 185 -10.02 -14.11 4.87
CA PRO A 185 -9.53 -14.93 5.97
C PRO A 185 -10.46 -14.84 7.17
N ALA A 186 -10.87 -16.00 7.71
CA ALA A 186 -11.80 -16.04 8.85
C ALA A 186 -11.13 -15.62 10.17
N SER A 187 -9.82 -15.87 10.30
CA SER A 187 -9.04 -15.56 11.51
C SER A 187 -7.54 -15.65 11.22
N ASP A 188 -6.73 -15.10 12.13
CA ASP A 188 -5.27 -15.25 12.10
C ASP A 188 -4.85 -16.66 12.53
N ALA A 189 -4.39 -17.47 11.59
CA ALA A 189 -3.94 -18.85 11.87
C ALA A 189 -2.66 -18.86 12.71
N ASP A 190 -1.80 -17.84 12.60
CA ASP A 190 -0.55 -17.77 13.33
C ASP A 190 -0.78 -17.38 14.81
N VAL A 191 -1.79 -16.54 15.06
CA VAL A 191 -2.24 -16.22 16.43
C VAL A 191 -2.94 -17.43 17.04
N ARG A 192 -3.82 -18.13 16.31
CA ARG A 192 -4.47 -19.35 16.81
C ARG A 192 -3.47 -20.44 17.15
N ALA A 193 -2.45 -20.60 16.34
CA ALA A 193 -1.37 -21.58 16.58
C ALA A 193 -0.32 -21.08 17.60
N LYS A 194 -0.55 -19.94 18.28
CA LYS A 194 0.33 -19.33 19.30
C LYS A 194 1.75 -18.98 18.80
N ARG A 195 1.98 -18.92 17.48
CA ARG A 195 3.22 -18.43 16.88
C ARG A 195 3.36 -16.93 17.09
N LEU A 196 2.25 -16.21 17.02
CA LEU A 196 2.15 -14.76 17.27
C LEU A 196 1.10 -14.48 18.33
N VAL A 197 1.13 -13.28 18.89
CA VAL A 197 0.05 -12.74 19.73
C VAL A 197 -0.61 -11.54 19.05
N VAL A 198 -1.81 -11.15 19.51
CA VAL A 198 -2.45 -9.91 19.07
C VAL A 198 -1.71 -8.74 19.72
N GLY A 199 -1.23 -7.81 18.89
CA GLY A 199 -0.56 -6.60 19.36
C GLY A 199 -1.39 -5.32 19.18
N ASP A 200 -2.41 -5.36 18.31
CA ASP A 200 -3.36 -4.28 18.05
C ASP A 200 -4.76 -4.86 17.90
N ASP A 201 -5.59 -4.69 18.91
CA ASP A 201 -6.95 -5.24 18.94
C ASP A 201 -7.90 -4.52 17.96
N TYR A 202 -7.72 -3.22 17.74
CA TYR A 202 -8.48 -2.50 16.72
C TYR A 202 -8.18 -3.06 15.33
N LEU A 203 -6.89 -3.22 14.99
CA LEU A 203 -6.49 -3.81 13.73
C LEU A 203 -7.05 -5.23 13.57
N ARG A 204 -7.00 -6.07 14.61
CA ARG A 204 -7.60 -7.41 14.58
C ARG A 204 -9.08 -7.38 14.21
N ARG A 205 -9.86 -6.42 14.77
CA ARG A 205 -11.28 -6.25 14.42
C ARG A 205 -11.49 -5.77 12.98
N VAL A 206 -10.58 -4.95 12.43
CA VAL A 206 -10.62 -4.56 11.01
C VAL A 206 -10.33 -5.77 10.12
N LEU A 207 -9.29 -6.53 10.43
CA LEU A 207 -8.83 -7.63 9.58
C LEU A 207 -9.80 -8.82 9.55
N TYR A 208 -10.43 -9.15 10.69
CA TYR A 208 -11.21 -10.40 10.86
C TYR A 208 -12.62 -10.17 11.39
N GLY A 209 -12.95 -8.96 11.81
CA GLY A 209 -14.26 -8.60 12.36
C GLY A 209 -15.17 -7.91 11.36
N SER A 210 -16.17 -7.19 11.86
CA SER A 210 -17.19 -6.47 11.09
C SER A 210 -16.92 -4.96 10.96
N VAL A 211 -15.73 -4.49 11.31
CA VAL A 211 -15.38 -3.07 11.19
C VAL A 211 -15.29 -2.70 9.71
N ASP A 212 -16.15 -1.79 9.29
CA ASP A 212 -16.28 -1.31 7.90
C ASP A 212 -16.16 0.22 7.79
N THR A 213 -15.68 0.86 8.85
CA THR A 213 -15.42 2.31 8.90
C THR A 213 -14.01 2.56 9.43
N MET A 214 -13.29 3.45 8.76
CA MET A 214 -11.94 3.83 9.19
C MET A 214 -12.02 4.82 10.34
N LYS A 215 -11.25 4.55 11.41
CA LYS A 215 -10.92 5.58 12.40
C LYS A 215 -9.70 6.31 11.89
N SER A 216 -9.80 7.63 11.73
CA SER A 216 -8.63 8.46 11.41
C SER A 216 -7.55 8.24 12.47
N SER A 217 -6.34 7.93 12.02
CA SER A 217 -5.16 7.77 12.87
C SER A 217 -4.55 9.12 13.28
N TYR A 218 -5.02 10.20 12.65
CA TYR A 218 -4.55 11.54 12.95
C TYR A 218 -5.47 12.20 13.99
N PRO A 219 -4.92 12.92 14.98
CA PRO A 219 -5.72 13.78 15.83
C PRO A 219 -6.51 14.72 14.92
N LYS A 220 -7.83 14.81 15.14
CA LYS A 220 -8.63 15.83 14.46
C LYS A 220 -7.97 17.16 14.79
N THR A 221 -7.40 17.83 13.81
CA THR A 221 -7.06 19.24 13.94
C THR A 221 -8.35 19.94 14.36
N PRO A 222 -8.39 20.70 15.46
CA PRO A 222 -9.58 21.43 15.83
C PRO A 222 -9.96 22.28 14.60
N SER A 223 -11.18 22.09 14.10
CA SER A 223 -11.71 22.99 13.07
C SER A 223 -11.59 24.40 13.61
N PRO A 224 -11.08 25.38 12.84
CA PRO A 224 -11.15 26.77 13.26
C PRO A 224 -12.60 27.06 13.57
N THR A 225 -12.87 27.39 14.81
CA THR A 225 -14.21 27.80 15.25
C THR A 225 -14.63 28.98 14.37
N GLN A 226 -15.63 28.76 13.52
CA GLN A 226 -16.39 29.86 12.94
C GLN A 226 -17.05 30.59 14.11
N GLY A 227 -16.54 31.78 14.40
CA GLY A 227 -17.15 32.64 15.38
C GLY A 227 -16.18 33.61 16.03
N GLN A 228 -15.79 34.62 15.29
CA GLN A 228 -15.78 36.02 15.73
C GLN A 228 -15.40 36.92 14.55
N GLU A 229 -16.43 37.46 13.94
CA GLU A 229 -16.30 38.68 13.13
C GLU A 229 -15.89 39.84 14.07
N GLY A 230 -14.92 40.65 13.62
CA GLY A 230 -14.66 41.95 14.21
C GLY A 230 -13.27 42.14 14.79
N GLY A 231 -12.33 42.67 14.03
CA GLY A 231 -11.09 43.17 14.60
C GLY A 231 -9.95 43.27 13.59
N GLY A 232 -9.88 44.41 12.95
CA GLY A 232 -8.94 44.90 11.97
C GLY A 232 -7.54 44.32 11.82
N LEU A 233 -7.17 44.23 10.56
CA LEU A 233 -5.87 43.87 9.95
C LEU A 233 -4.69 44.79 10.34
N LEU A 234 -4.73 45.54 11.41
CA LEU A 234 -3.74 46.59 11.76
C LEU A 234 -3.19 46.53 13.20
N SER A 235 -3.50 45.49 13.99
CA SER A 235 -3.03 45.47 15.39
C SER A 235 -1.67 44.80 15.63
N TRP A 236 -1.11 44.06 14.67
CA TRP A 236 0.19 43.39 14.89
C TRP A 236 1.40 44.16 14.32
N LEU A 237 1.18 45.35 13.74
CA LEU A 237 2.26 46.25 13.27
C LEU A 237 2.77 47.26 14.30
N ARG A 238 2.33 47.20 15.56
CA ARG A 238 2.84 48.08 16.62
C ARG A 238 3.33 47.33 17.85
N GLY A 239 4.65 47.30 18.01
CA GLY A 239 5.41 47.14 19.25
C GLY A 239 5.83 45.73 19.57
N ASN A 240 7.07 45.40 19.59
CA ASN A 240 8.12 45.78 20.48
C ASN A 240 9.44 45.13 20.08
N ALA A 241 10.38 45.98 19.73
CA ALA A 241 11.79 45.63 19.72
C ALA A 241 12.28 45.54 21.18
N LYS A 242 12.80 44.39 21.61
CA LYS A 242 13.76 44.28 22.69
C LYS A 242 14.94 43.43 22.24
N LYS A 243 16.13 44.02 22.40
CA LYS A 243 17.46 43.51 22.10
C LYS A 243 17.77 42.24 22.91
N PRO A 244 18.61 41.36 22.36
CA PRO A 244 19.08 40.15 23.08
C PRO A 244 20.32 40.47 23.92
N ASP A 245 20.34 39.95 25.14
CA ASP A 245 21.54 39.83 25.95
C ASP A 245 22.31 38.55 25.62
N ASN A 246 23.58 38.74 25.39
CA ASN A 246 24.61 37.80 25.02
C ASN A 246 25.16 37.07 26.25
N LYS A 247 25.11 35.71 26.24
CA LYS A 247 26.10 34.90 26.98
C LYS A 247 26.19 33.50 26.36
N ASN A 248 27.33 33.27 25.69
CA ASN A 248 27.87 31.96 25.33
C ASN A 248 28.53 31.34 26.59
N PRO A 249 28.58 29.97 26.77
CA PRO A 249 29.77 29.26 26.31
C PRO A 249 29.53 27.86 25.73
N ASP A 250 30.34 27.55 24.74
CA ASP A 250 30.92 26.29 24.31
C ASP A 250 30.46 24.95 24.91
N ALA A 251 30.06 24.01 23.99
CA ALA A 251 30.59 22.64 23.93
C ALA A 251 30.06 21.84 22.73
N GLY A 252 30.93 21.54 21.78
CA GLY A 252 31.03 20.24 21.12
C GLY A 252 29.90 19.76 20.20
N LYS A 253 29.89 20.13 18.89
CA LYS A 253 29.24 19.37 17.84
C LYS A 253 30.26 18.85 16.82
N PRO A 254 30.25 17.57 16.43
CA PRO A 254 31.10 17.07 15.37
C PRO A 254 30.59 17.55 14.00
N GLN A 255 31.49 18.08 13.20
CA GLN A 255 31.29 18.46 11.81
C GLN A 255 31.03 17.23 10.96
N ILE A 256 29.90 17.20 10.25
CA ILE A 256 29.64 16.24 9.18
C ILE A 256 30.01 16.93 7.86
N SER A 257 31.06 16.40 7.24
CA SER A 257 31.58 16.78 5.93
C SER A 257 30.51 16.69 4.85
N ALA A 258 30.33 17.76 4.10
CA ALA A 258 29.50 17.80 2.89
C ALA A 258 30.12 16.88 1.83
N LYS A 259 29.48 15.74 1.53
CA LYS A 259 29.74 14.94 0.36
C LYS A 259 28.78 15.30 -0.76
N ASN A 260 29.37 15.44 -1.95
CA ASN A 260 28.83 15.86 -3.23
C ASN A 260 27.37 15.45 -3.54
N PRO A 261 26.60 16.30 -4.23
CA PRO A 261 25.25 15.94 -4.70
C PRO A 261 25.34 14.84 -5.77
N PRO A 262 24.33 13.98 -5.86
CA PRO A 262 24.26 12.94 -6.89
C PRO A 262 24.16 13.54 -8.30
N PRO A 263 24.68 12.87 -9.33
CA PRO A 263 24.64 13.34 -10.72
C PRO A 263 23.19 13.47 -11.23
N PRO A 264 22.94 14.40 -12.16
CA PRO A 264 21.61 14.58 -12.75
C PRO A 264 21.20 13.37 -13.58
N PRO A 265 19.89 13.10 -13.70
CA PRO A 265 19.38 11.98 -14.49
C PRO A 265 19.71 12.15 -15.98
N PRO A 266 19.92 11.04 -16.74
CA PRO A 266 20.25 11.08 -18.15
C PRO A 266 19.14 11.77 -18.96
N LYS A 267 19.53 12.64 -19.91
CA LYS A 267 18.62 13.28 -20.85
C LYS A 267 18.03 12.23 -21.78
N LEU A 268 16.69 12.21 -21.90
CA LEU A 268 15.96 11.41 -22.86
C LEU A 268 16.36 11.81 -24.30
N VAL A 269 16.89 10.86 -25.04
CA VAL A 269 17.04 10.97 -26.51
C VAL A 269 15.70 10.58 -27.12
N PRO A 270 15.12 11.38 -28.04
CA PRO A 270 13.91 10.98 -28.76
C PRO A 270 14.24 9.79 -29.67
N ALA A 271 13.36 8.82 -29.67
CA ALA A 271 13.43 7.66 -30.58
C ALA A 271 13.14 8.10 -32.01
N PRO A 272 13.74 7.39 -33.02
CA PRO A 272 13.55 7.67 -34.45
C PRO A 272 12.12 7.39 -34.92
#